data_6fcf645d28a1dc2a3fa70507477dc167
#
_entry.id   6fcf645d28a1dc2a3fa70507477dc167
#
_cell.length_a   1.000
_cell.length_b   1.000
_cell.length_c   1.000
_cell.angle_alpha   90.00
_cell.angle_beta   90.00
_cell.angle_gamma   90.00
#
_symmetry.space_group_name_H-M   'P 1'
#
loop_
_entity.id
_entity.type
_entity.pdbx_description
1 polymer ?
#
loop_
_entity_poly.entity_id
_entity_poly.type
_entity_poly.pdbx_seq_one_letter_code
_entity_poly.pdbx_strand_id
1 'polypeptide(L)'
;TQSAPFDRPAWEAGLEPARRAEGAALLALFSRVTGWEPRLWGGAMVGFGRYAYRYASGHSGESLATGFAARKTEWAVYIMPGYADHGAILARLGPQRMGKACLYLRRLDRVDMGALEDLIRAGLADLARHWPVHPV
;
A
#
# COMPACT_ATOMS: atom_id res chain seq x y z
N THR A 1 -13.51 7.44 -2.09
CA THR A 1 -12.92 6.60 -3.14
C THR A 1 -13.63 5.26 -3.16
N GLN A 2 -13.92 4.77 -4.33
CA GLN A 2 -14.61 3.49 -4.49
C GLN A 2 -13.65 2.42 -5.02
N SER A 3 -13.87 1.17 -4.59
CA SER A 3 -13.11 0.04 -5.09
C SER A 3 -13.87 -0.69 -6.18
N ALA A 4 -13.11 -1.41 -7.00
CA ALA A 4 -13.62 -2.28 -8.05
C ALA A 4 -12.91 -3.63 -7.98
N PRO A 5 -13.47 -4.68 -8.60
CA PRO A 5 -12.78 -5.95 -8.67
C PRO A 5 -11.40 -5.82 -9.29
N PHE A 6 -10.44 -6.56 -8.79
CA PHE A 6 -9.07 -6.55 -9.30
C PHE A 6 -8.90 -7.69 -10.30
N ASP A 7 -8.57 -7.30 -11.54
CA ASP A 7 -8.25 -8.25 -12.62
C ASP A 7 -6.74 -8.33 -12.76
N ARG A 8 -6.13 -9.33 -12.15
CA ARG A 8 -4.68 -9.47 -12.14
C ARG A 8 -4.07 -9.55 -13.55
N PRO A 9 -4.57 -10.39 -14.48
CA PRO A 9 -4.00 -10.43 -15.81
C PRO A 9 -4.03 -9.11 -16.55
N ALA A 10 -5.14 -8.36 -16.44
CA ALA A 10 -5.25 -7.05 -17.06
C ALA A 10 -4.29 -6.05 -16.44
N TRP A 11 -4.16 -6.07 -15.10
CA TRP A 11 -3.24 -5.18 -14.40
C TRP A 11 -1.79 -5.48 -14.78
N GLU A 12 -1.40 -6.74 -14.82
CA GLU A 12 -0.05 -7.14 -15.20
C GLU A 12 0.26 -6.75 -16.64
N ALA A 13 -0.72 -6.87 -17.53
CA ALA A 13 -0.54 -6.50 -18.93
C ALA A 13 -0.28 -5.00 -19.10
N GLY A 14 -0.78 -4.18 -18.18
CA GLY A 14 -0.54 -2.74 -18.17
C GLY A 14 0.83 -2.33 -17.64
N LEU A 15 1.57 -3.25 -17.02
CA LEU A 15 2.91 -2.98 -16.53
C LEU A 15 3.94 -3.18 -17.65
N GLU A 16 5.02 -2.40 -17.60
CA GLU A 16 6.17 -2.69 -18.45
C GLU A 16 6.69 -4.08 -18.10
N PRO A 17 7.08 -4.89 -19.09
CA PRO A 17 7.54 -6.27 -18.85
C PRO A 17 8.62 -6.38 -17.77
N ALA A 18 9.57 -5.43 -17.73
CA ALA A 18 10.64 -5.44 -16.76
C ALA A 18 10.15 -5.23 -15.30
N ARG A 19 8.93 -4.74 -15.12
CA ARG A 19 8.38 -4.45 -13.79
C ARG A 19 7.39 -5.51 -13.31
N ARG A 20 7.07 -6.49 -14.13
CA ARG A 20 6.06 -7.49 -13.77
C ARG A 20 6.49 -8.37 -12.60
N ALA A 21 7.77 -8.71 -12.52
CA ALA A 21 8.30 -9.49 -11.40
C ALA A 21 8.19 -8.70 -10.08
N GLU A 22 8.48 -7.42 -10.10
CA GLU A 22 8.33 -6.57 -8.93
C GLU A 22 6.86 -6.46 -8.51
N GLY A 23 5.97 -6.29 -9.49
CA GLY A 23 4.54 -6.24 -9.21
C GLY A 23 4.02 -7.53 -8.58
N ALA A 24 4.47 -8.67 -9.08
CA ALA A 24 4.11 -9.97 -8.51
C ALA A 24 4.64 -10.11 -7.08
N ALA A 25 5.86 -9.64 -6.81
CA ALA A 25 6.45 -9.68 -5.47
C ALA A 25 5.65 -8.82 -4.48
N LEU A 26 5.22 -7.64 -4.90
CA LEU A 26 4.39 -6.77 -4.05
C LEU A 26 3.02 -7.40 -3.79
N LEU A 27 2.37 -7.97 -4.82
CA LEU A 27 1.10 -8.67 -4.62
C LEU A 27 1.23 -9.79 -3.59
N ALA A 28 2.28 -10.60 -3.73
CA ALA A 28 2.53 -11.70 -2.81
C ALA A 28 2.77 -11.21 -1.38
N LEU A 29 3.56 -10.15 -1.23
CA LEU A 29 3.87 -9.60 0.08
C LEU A 29 2.62 -9.06 0.78
N PHE A 30 1.85 -8.23 0.10
CA PHE A 30 0.63 -7.65 0.68
C PHE A 30 -0.42 -8.71 0.98
N SER A 31 -0.59 -9.69 0.09
CA SER A 31 -1.53 -10.80 0.33
C SER A 31 -1.14 -11.61 1.55
N ARG A 32 0.17 -11.90 1.70
CA ARG A 32 0.66 -12.67 2.85
C ARG A 32 0.50 -11.90 4.16
N VAL A 33 0.83 -10.61 4.16
CA VAL A 33 0.78 -9.79 5.37
C VAL A 33 -0.65 -9.55 5.83
N THR A 34 -1.55 -9.27 4.89
CA THR A 34 -2.94 -8.92 5.23
C THR A 34 -3.87 -10.12 5.30
N GLY A 35 -3.63 -11.14 4.51
CA GLY A 35 -4.56 -12.27 4.35
C GLY A 35 -5.81 -11.89 3.58
N TRP A 36 -5.85 -10.73 2.96
CA TRP A 36 -7.02 -10.20 2.24
C TRP A 36 -6.82 -10.24 0.74
N GLU A 37 -7.92 -10.24 0.00
CA GLU A 37 -7.91 -10.16 -1.45
C GLU A 37 -7.73 -8.72 -1.91
N PRO A 38 -6.96 -8.48 -2.99
CA PRO A 38 -6.78 -7.13 -3.52
C PRO A 38 -8.04 -6.63 -4.23
N ARG A 39 -8.23 -5.31 -4.19
CA ARG A 39 -9.21 -4.61 -5.02
C ARG A 39 -8.54 -3.41 -5.65
N LEU A 40 -9.12 -2.91 -6.75
CA LEU A 40 -8.60 -1.73 -7.43
C LEU A 40 -9.31 -0.48 -6.91
N TRP A 41 -8.56 0.48 -6.43
CA TRP A 41 -9.07 1.72 -5.87
C TRP A 41 -8.68 2.90 -6.76
N GLY A 42 -9.66 3.74 -7.09
CA GLY A 42 -9.38 4.92 -7.90
C GLY A 42 -8.81 4.63 -9.28
N GLY A 43 -8.95 3.41 -9.77
CA GLY A 43 -8.48 2.99 -11.08
C GLY A 43 -7.00 2.63 -11.18
N ALA A 44 -6.19 2.91 -10.15
CA ALA A 44 -4.74 2.70 -10.21
C ALA A 44 -4.13 2.05 -8.97
N MET A 45 -4.79 2.15 -7.83
CA MET A 45 -4.23 1.65 -6.57
C MET A 45 -4.69 0.22 -6.32
N VAL A 46 -3.74 -0.67 -6.10
CA VAL A 46 -4.02 -2.04 -5.68
C VAL A 46 -4.10 -2.03 -4.16
N GLY A 47 -5.31 -2.16 -3.62
CA GLY A 47 -5.55 -1.99 -2.20
C GLY A 47 -6.01 -3.25 -1.51
N PHE A 48 -5.69 -3.34 -0.22
CA PHE A 48 -6.01 -4.46 0.65
C PHE A 48 -6.72 -3.93 1.89
N GLY A 49 -7.93 -4.42 2.12
CA GLY A 49 -8.76 -3.91 3.20
C GLY A 49 -9.32 -2.54 2.91
N ARG A 50 -10.16 -2.07 3.82
CA ARG A 50 -10.75 -0.73 3.75
C ARG A 50 -10.93 -0.15 5.13
N TYR A 51 -10.97 1.18 5.20
CA TYR A 51 -11.41 1.87 6.40
C TYR A 51 -12.29 3.05 6.00
N ALA A 52 -13.22 3.39 6.90
CA ALA A 52 -14.06 4.57 6.74
C ALA A 52 -13.55 5.63 7.70
N TYR A 53 -13.31 6.83 7.18
CA TYR A 53 -12.83 7.93 7.99
C TYR A 53 -13.89 9.01 8.12
N ARG A 54 -13.84 9.73 9.24
CA ARG A 54 -14.71 10.87 9.48
C ARG A 54 -13.91 11.94 10.24
N TYR A 55 -13.72 13.07 9.62
CA TYR A 55 -12.99 14.18 10.22
C TYR A 55 -13.93 15.08 11.03
N ALA A 56 -13.35 15.86 11.95
CA ALA A 56 -14.10 16.81 12.75
C ALA A 56 -14.84 17.85 11.90
N SER A 57 -14.34 18.12 10.70
CA SER A 57 -14.98 19.01 9.73
C SER A 57 -16.25 18.43 9.12
N GLY A 58 -16.57 17.16 9.38
CA GLY A 58 -17.70 16.46 8.78
C GLY A 58 -17.37 15.73 7.49
N HIS A 59 -16.18 15.92 6.94
CA HIS A 59 -15.74 15.21 5.75
C HIS A 59 -15.54 13.72 6.08
N SER A 60 -16.13 12.84 5.28
CA SER A 60 -16.04 11.39 5.49
C SER A 60 -15.86 10.69 4.15
N GLY A 61 -15.41 9.44 4.20
CA GLY A 61 -15.24 8.60 3.02
C GLY A 61 -14.63 7.27 3.37
N GLU A 62 -14.32 6.50 2.34
CA GLU A 62 -13.62 5.22 2.46
C GLU A 62 -12.35 5.23 1.64
N SER A 63 -11.36 4.45 2.08
CA SER A 63 -10.11 4.26 1.36
C SER A 63 -9.57 2.87 1.61
N LEU A 64 -8.60 2.47 0.81
CA LEU A 64 -7.83 1.24 1.06
C LEU A 64 -7.12 1.37 2.41
N ALA A 65 -6.97 0.25 3.11
CA ALA A 65 -6.25 0.25 4.39
C ALA A 65 -4.74 0.24 4.16
N THR A 66 -4.29 -0.47 3.15
CA THR A 66 -2.89 -0.48 2.70
C THR A 66 -2.86 -0.90 1.24
N GLY A 67 -1.77 -0.69 0.57
CA GLY A 67 -1.66 -1.08 -0.82
C GLY A 67 -0.49 -0.42 -1.54
N PHE A 68 -0.52 -0.52 -2.85
CA PHE A 68 0.53 0.04 -3.68
C PHE A 68 -0.01 0.40 -5.06
N ALA A 69 0.76 1.19 -5.78
CA ALA A 69 0.43 1.53 -7.17
C ALA A 69 1.71 1.66 -7.99
N ALA A 70 1.63 1.27 -9.25
CA ALA A 70 2.70 1.49 -10.20
C ALA A 70 2.66 2.95 -10.65
N ARG A 71 3.76 3.67 -10.46
CA ARG A 71 3.98 5.00 -11.00
C ARG A 71 4.95 4.89 -12.18
N LYS A 72 5.17 5.98 -12.88
CA LYS A 72 5.97 5.96 -14.11
C LYS A 72 7.38 5.38 -13.88
N THR A 73 8.05 5.77 -12.80
CA THR A 73 9.43 5.34 -12.50
C THR A 73 9.58 4.76 -11.11
N GLU A 74 8.49 4.62 -10.35
CA GLU A 74 8.54 4.21 -8.94
C GLU A 74 7.31 3.39 -8.60
N TRP A 75 7.39 2.68 -7.47
CA TRP A 75 6.23 2.09 -6.82
C TRP A 75 5.82 3.01 -5.68
N ALA A 76 4.56 3.37 -5.62
CA ALA A 76 4.00 4.06 -4.46
C ALA A 76 3.44 3.01 -3.51
N VAL A 77 3.83 3.05 -2.25
CA VAL A 77 3.32 2.18 -1.20
C VAL A 77 2.55 3.04 -0.21
N TYR A 78 1.29 2.70 0.02
CA TYR A 78 0.40 3.49 0.86
C TYR A 78 0.44 2.98 2.29
N ILE A 79 1.00 3.81 3.17
CA ILE A 79 1.04 3.60 4.61
C ILE A 79 0.15 4.66 5.23
N MET A 80 -1.08 4.30 5.48
CA MET A 80 -2.12 5.25 5.87
C MET A 80 -2.01 5.64 7.33
N PRO A 81 -2.38 6.86 7.56
CA PRO A 81 -1.52 8.01 7.42
C PRO A 81 -0.68 8.17 8.66
N GLY A 82 0.53 8.64 8.49
CA GLY A 82 1.58 8.76 9.48
C GLY A 82 1.20 9.27 10.85
N TYR A 83 0.43 8.48 11.59
CA TYR A 83 0.10 8.80 12.97
C TYR A 83 1.24 8.44 13.92
N ALA A 84 2.12 7.53 13.50
CA ALA A 84 3.23 7.07 14.30
C ALA A 84 4.55 7.29 13.58
N ASP A 85 5.63 7.37 14.37
CA ASP A 85 6.98 7.47 13.83
C ASP A 85 7.51 6.08 13.49
N HIS A 86 7.71 5.83 12.21
CA HIS A 86 8.27 4.57 11.71
C HIS A 86 9.76 4.70 11.36
N GLY A 87 10.44 5.69 11.92
CA GLY A 87 11.83 6.00 11.57
C GLY A 87 12.79 4.84 11.66
N ALA A 88 12.65 4.00 12.71
CA ALA A 88 13.53 2.84 12.88
C ALA A 88 13.36 1.82 11.75
N ILE A 89 12.13 1.61 11.29
CA ILE A 89 11.84 0.69 10.18
C ILE A 89 12.34 1.30 8.88
N LEU A 90 12.06 2.58 8.67
CA LEU A 90 12.49 3.30 7.47
C LEU A 90 14.00 3.32 7.32
N ALA A 91 14.74 3.37 8.44
CA ALA A 91 16.19 3.35 8.41
C ALA A 91 16.74 2.02 7.87
N ARG A 92 15.99 0.91 8.01
CA ARG A 92 16.40 -0.39 7.49
C ARG A 92 15.94 -0.65 6.07
N LEU A 93 14.96 0.13 5.60
CA LEU A 93 14.23 -0.16 4.37
C LEU A 93 15.12 -0.04 3.11
N GLY A 94 15.97 0.96 3.07
CA GLY A 94 16.76 1.28 1.89
C GLY A 94 16.29 2.57 1.23
N PRO A 95 16.69 2.82 -0.01
CA PRO A 95 16.37 4.08 -0.67
C PRO A 95 14.86 4.26 -0.85
N GLN A 96 14.35 5.38 -0.35
CA GLN A 96 12.94 5.73 -0.49
C GLN A 96 12.78 7.26 -0.50
N ARG A 97 11.61 7.69 -0.99
CA ARG A 97 11.17 9.08 -0.91
C ARG A 97 9.80 9.10 -0.25
N MET A 98 9.62 9.97 0.73
CA MET A 98 8.37 10.02 1.51
C MET A 98 7.39 11.03 0.94
N GLY A 99 6.11 10.61 0.85
CA GLY A 99 4.98 11.51 0.65
C GLY A 99 4.14 11.58 1.93
N LYS A 100 2.95 12.19 1.85
CA LYS A 100 2.08 12.35 3.03
C LYS A 100 1.57 11.02 3.56
N ALA A 101 1.01 10.19 2.70
CA ALA A 101 0.41 8.91 3.06
C ALA A 101 1.01 7.76 2.26
N CYS A 102 2.16 7.98 1.64
CA CYS A 102 2.81 6.96 0.84
C CYS A 102 4.31 7.18 0.82
N LEU A 103 5.01 6.13 0.47
CA LEU A 103 6.43 6.21 0.19
C LEU A 103 6.69 5.67 -1.21
N TYR A 104 7.78 6.12 -1.81
CA TYR A 104 8.09 5.78 -3.19
C TYR A 104 9.38 5.00 -3.26
N LEU A 105 9.33 3.85 -3.96
CA LEU A 105 10.44 2.93 -4.10
C LEU A 105 10.73 2.77 -5.60
N ARG A 106 11.95 3.08 -6.01
CA ARG A 106 12.31 2.97 -7.43
C ARG A 106 12.67 1.57 -7.84
N ARG A 107 13.42 0.85 -6.99
CA ARG A 107 13.93 -0.48 -7.29
C ARG A 107 13.75 -1.37 -6.09
N LEU A 108 12.94 -2.42 -6.24
CA LEU A 108 12.69 -3.34 -5.14
C LEU A 108 13.91 -4.19 -4.82
N ASP A 109 14.84 -4.37 -5.76
CA ASP A 109 16.08 -5.12 -5.50
C ASP A 109 17.02 -4.37 -4.55
N ARG A 110 16.75 -3.10 -4.27
CA ARG A 110 17.50 -2.30 -3.29
C ARG A 110 16.76 -2.09 -1.99
N VAL A 111 15.59 -2.71 -1.86
CA VAL A 111 14.72 -2.56 -0.71
C VAL A 111 14.84 -3.81 0.17
N ASP A 112 14.96 -3.61 1.48
CA ASP A 112 14.84 -4.69 2.45
C ASP A 112 13.36 -5.08 2.54
N MET A 113 12.99 -6.18 1.91
CA MET A 113 11.60 -6.62 1.86
C MET A 113 11.06 -7.02 3.22
N GLY A 114 11.92 -7.48 4.13
CA GLY A 114 11.53 -7.74 5.52
C GLY A 114 11.18 -6.45 6.26
N ALA A 115 11.94 -5.39 6.03
CA ALA A 115 11.62 -4.09 6.59
C ALA A 115 10.33 -3.52 5.99
N LEU A 116 10.08 -3.75 4.70
CA LEU A 116 8.83 -3.33 4.06
C LEU A 116 7.64 -4.08 4.68
N GLU A 117 7.79 -5.38 4.91
CA GLU A 117 6.76 -6.16 5.60
C GLU A 117 6.47 -5.58 6.99
N ASP A 118 7.50 -5.28 7.76
CA ASP A 118 7.35 -4.68 9.10
C ASP A 118 6.64 -3.33 9.03
N LEU A 119 6.94 -2.54 8.01
CA LEU A 119 6.31 -1.25 7.82
C LEU A 119 4.82 -1.38 7.51
N ILE A 120 4.46 -2.32 6.64
CA ILE A 120 3.06 -2.58 6.31
C ILE A 120 2.29 -3.02 7.56
N ARG A 121 2.86 -3.95 8.35
CA ARG A 121 2.24 -4.41 9.59
C ARG A 121 2.08 -3.28 10.61
N ALA A 122 3.12 -2.48 10.77
CA ALA A 122 3.08 -1.35 11.71
C ALA A 122 2.06 -0.30 11.29
N GLY A 123 1.98 -0.01 9.99
CA GLY A 123 1.02 0.94 9.45
C GLY A 123 -0.42 0.49 9.66
N LEU A 124 -0.70 -0.79 9.39
CA LEU A 124 -2.03 -1.35 9.62
C LEU A 124 -2.42 -1.34 11.10
N ALA A 125 -1.49 -1.70 11.98
CA ALA A 125 -1.74 -1.67 13.42
C ALA A 125 -2.02 -0.26 13.91
N ASP A 126 -1.28 0.72 13.40
CA ASP A 126 -1.49 2.12 13.76
C ASP A 126 -2.83 2.63 13.23
N LEU A 127 -3.15 2.33 11.98
CA LEU A 127 -4.44 2.71 11.39
C LEU A 127 -5.61 2.16 12.20
N ALA A 128 -5.53 0.90 12.61
CA ALA A 128 -6.58 0.24 13.37
C ALA A 128 -6.84 0.86 14.76
N ARG A 129 -5.86 1.58 15.30
CA ARG A 129 -6.05 2.32 16.56
C ARG A 129 -6.92 3.57 16.37
N HIS A 130 -7.00 4.09 15.16
CA HIS A 130 -7.69 5.33 14.86
C HIS A 130 -9.02 5.10 14.14
N TRP A 131 -9.11 4.08 13.30
CA TRP A 131 -10.27 3.78 12.49
C TRP A 131 -10.47 2.27 12.40
N PRO A 132 -11.72 1.78 12.41
CA PRO A 132 -11.97 0.36 12.15
C PRO A 132 -11.47 -0.02 10.74
N VAL A 133 -10.76 -1.14 10.66
CA VAL A 133 -10.23 -1.68 9.41
C VAL A 133 -10.95 -2.97 9.10
N HIS A 134 -11.39 -3.11 7.86
CA HIS A 134 -12.15 -4.29 7.42
C HIS A 134 -11.49 -4.92 6.20
N PRO A 135 -11.60 -6.27 6.04
CA PRO A 135 -11.26 -6.91 4.77
C PRO A 135 -12.31 -6.47 3.78
N VAL A 136 -12.11 -5.96 2.82
CA VAL A 136 -13.03 -5.35 1.88
C VAL A 136 -14.48 -5.72 1.95
#